data_e45a3bbd1b6fb11dbf661ed2705c1af1
#
_entry.id   e45a3bbd1b6fb11dbf661ed2705c1af1
#
_cell.length_a   1.000
_cell.length_b   1.000
_cell.length_c   1.000
_cell.angle_alpha   90.00
_cell.angle_beta   90.00
_cell.angle_gamma   90.00
#
_symmetry.space_group_name_H-M   'P 1'
#
loop_
_entity.id
_entity.type
_entity.pdbx_description
1 polymer ?
#
loop_
_entity_poly.entity_id
_entity_poly.type
_entity_poly.pdbx_seq_one_letter_code
_entity_poly.pdbx_strand_id
1 'polypeptide(L)'
;MKDRSREYGKTRETLPLEGGGQRVGVKGLTGIARILRTHSTDTERYLWRHLRDRQIEGFKFRRQQAVGRYVLDFVNLEKKVVVELDGGQHVLDPGDKLRDEWLRAEGYQVLRFWDNQVFSNLEGVLETIRDVLLTPHPDPLPQGEREHNFYEIPQKRKERI
;
A
#
# COMPACT_ATOMS: atom_id res chain seq x y z
N MET A 1 34.34 3.94 -24.68
CA MET A 1 33.23 3.06 -24.34
C MET A 1 32.84 3.32 -22.89
N LYS A 2 31.81 4.09 -22.63
CA LYS A 2 31.39 4.46 -21.27
C LYS A 2 30.30 3.50 -20.83
N ASP A 3 30.64 2.67 -19.85
CA ASP A 3 29.74 1.78 -19.14
C ASP A 3 28.69 2.59 -18.37
N ARG A 4 27.42 2.43 -18.75
CA ARG A 4 26.27 2.98 -18.02
C ARG A 4 25.63 1.85 -17.21
N SER A 5 26.31 1.44 -16.16
CA SER A 5 25.69 0.67 -15.09
C SER A 5 24.62 1.56 -14.43
N ARG A 6 23.36 1.33 -14.79
CA ARG A 6 22.22 1.98 -14.14
C ARG A 6 22.12 1.44 -12.73
N GLU A 7 22.43 2.29 -11.76
CA GLU A 7 22.10 2.08 -10.36
C GLU A 7 20.59 1.91 -10.18
N TYR A 8 20.15 0.67 -10.05
CA TYR A 8 18.86 0.32 -9.47
C TYR A 8 19.01 0.32 -7.96
N GLY A 9 18.74 1.44 -7.33
CA GLY A 9 18.85 1.55 -5.89
C GLY A 9 18.41 2.92 -5.39
N LYS A 10 17.19 3.35 -5.68
CA LYS A 10 16.58 4.43 -4.89
C LYS A 10 15.78 3.80 -3.77
N THR A 11 16.47 3.61 -2.64
CA THR A 11 15.88 3.51 -1.32
C THR A 11 14.76 4.54 -1.18
N ARG A 12 13.56 4.09 -0.80
CA ARG A 12 12.56 4.98 -0.23
C ARG A 12 13.22 5.63 0.97
N GLU A 13 13.63 6.87 0.82
CA GLU A 13 13.98 7.71 1.94
C GLU A 13 12.69 7.84 2.77
N THR A 14 12.63 7.06 3.85
CA THR A 14 11.70 7.34 4.94
C THR A 14 12.12 8.70 5.45
N LEU A 15 11.36 9.72 5.10
CA LEU A 15 11.54 11.04 5.70
C LEU A 15 11.41 10.87 7.20
N PRO A 16 12.47 11.13 7.97
CA PRO A 16 12.42 10.99 9.42
C PRO A 16 11.45 12.02 9.97
N LEU A 17 10.31 11.55 10.46
CA LEU A 17 9.45 12.33 11.34
C LEU A 17 9.99 12.30 12.77
N GLU A 18 11.31 12.30 12.91
CA GLU A 18 11.97 12.43 14.20
C GLU A 18 12.45 13.85 14.42
N GLY A 19 11.98 14.43 15.49
CA GLY A 19 12.64 15.55 16.13
C GLY A 19 11.87 16.85 16.14
N GLY A 20 11.13 17.08 17.22
CA GLY A 20 10.70 18.41 17.60
C GLY A 20 9.29 18.80 17.16
N GLY A 21 8.33 18.49 17.99
CA GLY A 21 7.14 19.24 18.36
C GLY A 21 6.38 20.12 17.37
N GLN A 22 6.53 19.95 16.06
CA GLN A 22 5.64 20.60 15.11
C GLN A 22 4.67 19.56 14.56
N ARG A 23 3.40 19.66 14.98
CA ARG A 23 2.28 18.98 14.32
C ARG A 23 2.30 19.40 12.86
N VAL A 24 2.76 18.52 11.97
CA VAL A 24 2.58 18.70 10.53
C VAL A 24 1.07 18.64 10.32
N GLY A 25 0.45 19.78 10.19
CA GLY A 25 -0.99 19.87 9.96
C GLY A 25 -1.35 19.18 8.65
N VAL A 26 -2.63 18.79 8.51
CA VAL A 26 -3.19 18.12 7.30
C VAL A 26 -2.75 18.80 6.00
N LYS A 27 -2.51 20.11 6.00
CA LYS A 27 -1.96 20.87 4.86
C LYS A 27 -0.54 20.43 4.46
N GLY A 28 0.32 20.09 5.42
CA GLY A 28 1.67 19.59 5.14
C GLY A 28 1.66 18.21 4.50
N LEU A 29 0.79 17.32 4.97
CA LEU A 29 0.63 15.97 4.40
C LEU A 29 0.09 16.00 2.96
N THR A 30 -0.78 16.95 2.63
CA THR A 30 -1.27 17.13 1.25
C THR A 30 -0.14 17.54 0.31
N GLY A 31 0.80 18.36 0.78
CA GLY A 31 2.02 18.72 0.03
C GLY A 31 2.91 17.51 -0.21
N ILE A 32 3.18 16.71 0.83
CA ILE A 32 3.95 15.47 0.75
C ILE A 32 3.28 14.48 -0.22
N ALA A 33 1.98 14.27 -0.10
CA ALA A 33 1.22 13.41 -0.99
C ALA A 33 1.31 13.84 -2.47
N ARG A 34 1.41 15.14 -2.75
CA ARG A 34 1.63 15.68 -4.11
C ARG A 34 3.01 15.30 -4.62
N ILE A 35 4.05 15.45 -3.80
CA ILE A 35 5.43 15.10 -4.15
C ILE A 35 5.54 13.61 -4.40
N LEU A 36 5.00 12.77 -3.53
CA LEU A 36 5.00 11.31 -3.67
C LEU A 36 4.33 10.87 -4.98
N ARG A 37 3.23 11.52 -5.39
CA ARG A 37 2.58 11.22 -6.68
C ARG A 37 3.46 11.49 -7.91
N THR A 38 4.41 12.41 -7.81
CA THR A 38 5.38 12.68 -8.90
C THR A 38 6.55 11.70 -8.89
N HIS A 39 6.83 11.04 -7.75
CA HIS A 39 7.92 10.10 -7.56
C HIS A 39 7.42 8.65 -7.40
N SER A 40 6.24 8.35 -7.96
CA SER A 40 5.69 6.98 -7.93
C SER A 40 6.65 5.96 -8.54
N THR A 41 6.77 4.80 -7.90
CA THR A 41 7.54 3.67 -8.42
C THR A 41 6.91 3.09 -9.69
N ASP A 42 7.65 2.26 -10.43
CA ASP A 42 7.11 1.56 -11.60
C ASP A 42 5.96 0.63 -11.21
N THR A 43 6.08 -0.04 -10.08
CA THR A 43 5.05 -0.92 -9.51
C THR A 43 3.79 -0.15 -9.16
N GLU A 44 3.94 1.00 -8.48
CA GLU A 44 2.80 1.86 -8.16
C GLU A 44 2.10 2.36 -9.43
N ARG A 45 2.85 2.78 -10.45
CA ARG A 45 2.29 3.20 -11.73
C ARG A 45 1.57 2.07 -12.44
N TYR A 46 2.13 0.87 -12.37
CA TYR A 46 1.56 -0.31 -13.00
C TYR A 46 0.24 -0.70 -12.33
N LEU A 47 0.21 -0.85 -11.01
CA LEU A 47 -1.02 -1.17 -10.28
C LEU A 47 -2.07 -0.07 -10.41
N TRP A 48 -1.67 1.21 -10.37
CA TRP A 48 -2.59 2.34 -10.51
C TRP A 48 -3.40 2.33 -11.80
N ARG A 49 -2.86 1.85 -12.90
CA ARG A 49 -3.59 1.73 -14.17
C ARG A 49 -4.84 0.86 -14.05
N HIS A 50 -4.85 -0.07 -13.09
CA HIS A 50 -5.95 -1.00 -12.84
C HIS A 50 -6.87 -0.57 -11.70
N LEU A 51 -6.39 0.27 -10.79
CA LEU A 51 -7.19 0.78 -9.66
C LEU A 51 -7.95 2.08 -9.97
N ARG A 52 -7.43 2.89 -10.90
CA ARG A 52 -8.05 4.18 -11.24
C ARG A 52 -9.37 4.00 -11.99
N ASP A 53 -10.11 5.11 -12.08
CA ASP A 53 -11.31 5.21 -12.93
C ASP A 53 -12.42 4.19 -12.57
N ARG A 54 -12.46 3.75 -11.31
CA ARG A 54 -13.46 2.81 -10.78
C ARG A 54 -13.48 1.44 -11.49
N GLN A 55 -12.35 0.99 -12.04
CA GLN A 55 -12.25 -0.24 -12.83
C GLN A 55 -12.50 -1.52 -11.99
N ILE A 56 -12.24 -1.48 -10.67
CA ILE A 56 -12.55 -2.60 -9.78
C ILE A 56 -13.94 -2.39 -9.19
N GLU A 57 -14.92 -3.13 -9.68
CA GLU A 57 -16.30 -3.19 -9.17
C GLU A 57 -16.94 -1.82 -8.91
N GLY A 58 -16.53 -0.79 -9.65
CA GLY A 58 -17.06 0.57 -9.48
C GLY A 58 -16.50 1.33 -8.27
N PHE A 59 -15.62 0.74 -7.48
CA PHE A 59 -15.04 1.38 -6.29
C PHE A 59 -13.98 2.42 -6.66
N LYS A 60 -14.02 3.56 -5.95
CA LYS A 60 -13.09 4.67 -6.18
C LYS A 60 -11.85 4.52 -5.31
N PHE A 61 -10.71 4.25 -5.94
CA PHE A 61 -9.40 4.35 -5.30
C PHE A 61 -8.80 5.76 -5.43
N ARG A 62 -8.00 6.14 -4.46
CA ARG A 62 -7.14 7.31 -4.47
C ARG A 62 -5.71 6.86 -4.23
N ARG A 63 -4.75 7.45 -4.94
CA ARG A 63 -3.33 7.17 -4.72
C ARG A 63 -2.68 8.24 -3.87
N GLN A 64 -1.67 7.86 -3.08
CA GLN A 64 -0.89 8.75 -2.21
C GLN A 64 -1.82 9.72 -1.48
N GLN A 65 -2.72 9.14 -0.69
CA GLN A 65 -3.77 9.87 0.01
C GLN A 65 -3.40 10.06 1.47
N ALA A 66 -3.46 11.30 1.95
CA ALA A 66 -3.33 11.59 3.38
C ALA A 66 -4.58 11.12 4.12
N VAL A 67 -4.38 10.27 5.14
CA VAL A 67 -5.41 9.77 6.07
C VAL A 67 -4.86 9.90 7.49
N GLY A 68 -5.51 10.71 8.32
CA GLY A 68 -4.95 11.08 9.62
C GLY A 68 -3.56 11.72 9.47
N ARG A 69 -2.56 11.11 10.07
CA ARG A 69 -1.15 11.56 10.01
C ARG A 69 -0.28 10.77 9.03
N TYR A 70 -0.86 9.89 8.25
CA TYR A 70 -0.15 9.02 7.32
C TYR A 70 -0.51 9.32 5.87
N VAL A 71 0.40 9.01 4.95
CA VAL A 71 0.12 9.00 3.52
C VAL A 71 0.12 7.54 3.08
N LEU A 72 -0.99 7.11 2.47
CA LEU A 72 -1.24 5.73 2.05
C LEU A 72 -1.08 5.61 0.54
N ASP A 73 -0.50 4.50 0.05
CA ASP A 73 -0.22 4.33 -1.37
C ASP A 73 -1.51 4.34 -2.20
N PHE A 74 -2.45 3.45 -1.87
CA PHE A 74 -3.78 3.43 -2.47
C PHE A 74 -4.84 3.21 -1.40
N VAL A 75 -5.91 3.95 -1.46
CA VAL A 75 -7.00 3.81 -0.48
C VAL A 75 -8.37 3.92 -1.15
N ASN A 76 -9.25 3.02 -0.78
CA ASN A 76 -10.69 3.15 -0.95
C ASN A 76 -11.29 3.62 0.37
N LEU A 77 -11.78 4.85 0.41
CA LEU A 77 -12.32 5.46 1.64
C LEU A 77 -13.70 4.92 2.00
N GLU A 78 -14.45 4.47 1.01
CA GLU A 78 -15.81 3.94 1.20
C GLU A 78 -15.79 2.60 1.94
N LYS A 79 -14.93 1.69 1.50
CA LYS A 79 -14.75 0.37 2.10
C LYS A 79 -13.64 0.32 3.15
N LYS A 80 -12.97 1.45 3.38
CA LYS A 80 -11.79 1.52 4.27
C LYS A 80 -10.72 0.46 3.95
N VAL A 81 -10.43 0.27 2.68
CA VAL A 81 -9.39 -0.65 2.21
C VAL A 81 -8.17 0.13 1.78
N VAL A 82 -7.03 -0.25 2.30
CA VAL A 82 -5.71 0.29 1.96
C VAL A 82 -4.92 -0.77 1.22
N VAL A 83 -4.25 -0.39 0.13
CA VAL A 83 -3.31 -1.25 -0.59
C VAL A 83 -1.95 -0.58 -0.56
N GLU A 84 -0.94 -1.29 -0.08
CA GLU A 84 0.45 -0.85 0.02
C GLU A 84 1.37 -1.78 -0.75
N LEU A 85 2.40 -1.21 -1.34
CA LEU A 85 3.40 -1.94 -2.12
C LEU A 85 4.75 -1.93 -1.40
N ASP A 86 5.30 -3.11 -1.21
CA ASP A 86 6.56 -3.31 -0.53
C ASP A 86 7.69 -3.71 -1.48
N GLY A 87 8.75 -2.89 -1.50
CA GLY A 87 9.91 -3.07 -2.37
C GLY A 87 10.96 -4.08 -1.87
N GLY A 88 10.64 -4.96 -0.92
CA GLY A 88 11.52 -6.08 -0.52
C GLY A 88 12.66 -5.74 0.45
N GLN A 89 12.74 -4.53 0.99
CA GLN A 89 13.71 -4.16 2.02
C GLN A 89 13.00 -3.70 3.31
N HIS A 90 12.23 -4.61 3.93
CA HIS A 90 11.69 -4.32 5.25
C HIS A 90 12.67 -4.68 6.36
N VAL A 91 13.27 -3.65 6.91
CA VAL A 91 13.58 -3.65 8.34
C VAL A 91 12.27 -3.24 9.01
N LEU A 92 11.73 -4.10 9.88
CA LEU A 92 10.53 -3.82 10.67
C LEU A 92 10.77 -2.54 11.47
N ASP A 93 10.23 -1.42 11.00
CA ASP A 93 10.28 -0.15 11.73
C ASP A 93 9.21 -0.20 12.83
N PRO A 94 9.56 0.10 14.09
CA PRO A 94 8.57 0.27 15.15
C PRO A 94 7.43 1.23 14.80
N GLY A 95 7.69 2.21 13.94
CA GLY A 95 6.70 3.15 13.41
C GLY A 95 5.62 2.49 12.55
N ASP A 96 5.96 1.44 11.81
CA ASP A 96 5.00 0.71 10.96
C ASP A 96 3.95 0.00 11.80
N LYS A 97 4.34 -0.55 12.94
CA LYS A 97 3.41 -1.19 13.87
C LYS A 97 2.38 -0.21 14.43
N LEU A 98 2.83 0.96 14.88
CA LEU A 98 1.93 2.01 15.39
C LEU A 98 0.98 2.52 14.31
N ARG A 99 1.45 2.59 13.07
CA ARG A 99 0.65 2.96 11.91
C ARG A 99 -0.44 1.93 11.65
N ASP A 100 -0.09 0.65 11.65
CA ASP A 100 -1.02 -0.45 11.42
C ASP A 100 -2.08 -0.55 12.52
N GLU A 101 -1.68 -0.41 13.77
CA GLU A 101 -2.59 -0.38 14.92
C GLU A 101 -3.58 0.79 14.80
N TRP A 102 -3.10 1.97 14.40
CA TRP A 102 -3.94 3.13 14.21
C TRP A 102 -4.91 2.94 13.03
N LEU A 103 -4.43 2.47 11.88
CA LEU A 103 -5.28 2.20 10.72
C LEU A 103 -6.38 1.18 11.05
N ARG A 104 -6.03 0.12 11.78
CA ARG A 104 -6.99 -0.89 12.23
C ARG A 104 -8.02 -0.31 13.19
N ALA A 105 -7.60 0.52 14.14
CA ALA A 105 -8.51 1.20 15.07
C ALA A 105 -9.49 2.14 14.35
N GLU A 106 -9.04 2.76 13.24
CA GLU A 106 -9.90 3.57 12.37
C GLU A 106 -10.80 2.72 11.44
N GLY A 107 -10.71 1.39 11.52
CA GLY A 107 -11.49 0.44 10.73
C GLY A 107 -10.94 0.20 9.33
N TYR A 108 -9.67 0.51 9.05
CA TYR A 108 -9.05 0.21 7.76
C TYR A 108 -8.52 -1.22 7.73
N GLN A 109 -8.78 -1.90 6.62
CA GLN A 109 -8.12 -3.15 6.27
C GLN A 109 -6.95 -2.84 5.34
N VAL A 110 -5.74 -3.27 5.73
CA VAL A 110 -4.50 -3.02 4.99
C VAL A 110 -4.09 -4.29 4.25
N LEU A 111 -3.98 -4.19 2.93
CA LEU A 111 -3.45 -5.23 2.04
C LEU A 111 -2.04 -4.82 1.63
N ARG A 112 -1.07 -5.73 1.82
CA ARG A 112 0.31 -5.52 1.39
C ARG A 112 0.68 -6.52 0.32
N PHE A 113 1.31 -6.03 -0.73
CA PHE A 113 1.82 -6.85 -1.81
C PHE A 113 3.28 -6.50 -2.08
N TRP A 114 4.08 -7.52 -2.34
CA TRP A 114 5.43 -7.31 -2.81
C TRP A 114 5.45 -6.80 -4.26
N ASP A 115 6.41 -5.97 -4.60
CA ASP A 115 6.58 -5.48 -5.97
C ASP A 115 6.62 -6.62 -6.99
N ASN A 116 7.33 -7.70 -6.68
CA ASN A 116 7.42 -8.87 -7.55
C ASN A 116 6.07 -9.61 -7.72
N GLN A 117 5.20 -9.62 -6.72
CA GLN A 117 3.86 -10.20 -6.84
C GLN A 117 3.00 -9.42 -7.83
N VAL A 118 3.08 -8.10 -7.81
CA VAL A 118 2.34 -7.24 -8.74
C VAL A 118 2.77 -7.49 -10.19
N PHE A 119 4.08 -7.68 -10.44
CA PHE A 119 4.58 -7.95 -11.79
C PHE A 119 4.34 -9.39 -12.24
N SER A 120 4.44 -10.38 -11.34
CA SER A 120 4.34 -11.79 -11.69
C SER A 120 2.92 -12.33 -11.68
N ASN A 121 2.01 -11.76 -10.88
CA ASN A 121 0.65 -12.24 -10.69
C ASN A 121 -0.35 -11.10 -10.43
N LEU A 122 -0.41 -10.15 -11.33
CA LEU A 122 -1.33 -9.00 -11.21
C LEU A 122 -2.79 -9.45 -11.05
N GLU A 123 -3.22 -10.47 -11.77
CA GLU A 123 -4.60 -10.97 -11.71
C GLU A 123 -4.95 -11.41 -10.29
N GLY A 124 -4.08 -12.18 -9.64
CA GLY A 124 -4.28 -12.61 -8.24
C GLY A 124 -4.27 -11.43 -7.25
N VAL A 125 -3.45 -10.40 -7.50
CA VAL A 125 -3.47 -9.16 -6.71
C VAL A 125 -4.82 -8.47 -6.84
N LEU A 126 -5.31 -8.28 -8.08
CA LEU A 126 -6.60 -7.62 -8.33
C LEU A 126 -7.78 -8.44 -7.79
N GLU A 127 -7.72 -9.77 -7.88
CA GLU A 127 -8.73 -10.66 -7.32
C GLU A 127 -8.79 -10.53 -5.80
N THR A 128 -7.64 -10.55 -5.12
CA THR A 128 -7.57 -10.34 -3.66
C THR A 128 -8.16 -8.99 -3.25
N ILE A 129 -7.85 -7.93 -3.98
CA ILE A 129 -8.40 -6.59 -3.71
C ILE A 129 -9.92 -6.60 -3.90
N ARG A 130 -10.42 -7.23 -4.98
CA ARG A 130 -11.85 -7.36 -5.26
C ARG A 130 -12.57 -8.10 -4.16
N ASP A 131 -12.07 -9.23 -3.73
CA ASP A 131 -12.67 -10.07 -2.69
C ASP A 131 -12.84 -9.29 -1.39
N VAL A 132 -11.82 -8.54 -0.99
CA VAL A 132 -11.87 -7.70 0.20
C VAL A 132 -12.90 -6.57 0.06
N LEU A 133 -13.01 -5.94 -1.12
CA LEU A 133 -13.99 -4.88 -1.36
C LEU A 133 -15.43 -5.38 -1.34
N LEU A 134 -15.66 -6.60 -1.79
CA LEU A 134 -17.00 -7.21 -1.88
C LEU A 134 -17.42 -7.91 -0.58
N THR A 135 -16.45 -8.33 0.24
CA THR A 135 -16.75 -8.93 1.54
C THR A 135 -17.33 -7.87 2.48
N PRO A 136 -18.46 -8.14 3.16
CA PRO A 136 -18.90 -7.26 4.23
C PRO A 136 -17.80 -7.11 5.27
N HIS A 137 -17.49 -5.87 5.64
CA HIS A 137 -16.45 -5.59 6.65
C HIS A 137 -16.77 -6.39 7.92
N PRO A 138 -15.91 -7.29 8.38
CA PRO A 138 -16.06 -7.82 9.73
C PRO A 138 -15.92 -6.64 10.71
N ASP A 139 -16.74 -6.63 11.74
CA ASP A 139 -16.56 -5.73 12.87
C ASP A 139 -15.08 -5.75 13.32
N PRO A 140 -14.54 -4.64 13.83
CA PRO A 140 -13.14 -4.56 14.24
C PRO A 140 -12.85 -5.73 15.18
N LEU A 141 -11.87 -6.58 14.75
CA LEU A 141 -11.46 -7.76 15.52
C LEU A 141 -11.08 -7.36 16.92
N PRO A 142 -11.45 -8.17 17.93
CA PRO A 142 -11.04 -7.92 19.30
C PRO A 142 -9.51 -7.90 19.40
N GLN A 143 -9.00 -6.92 20.13
CA GLN A 143 -7.58 -6.69 20.34
C GLN A 143 -6.89 -7.97 20.84
N GLY A 144 -6.04 -8.60 20.04
CA GLY A 144 -5.26 -9.73 20.55
C GLY A 144 -4.36 -10.51 19.62
N GLU A 145 -4.59 -10.57 18.34
CA GLU A 145 -3.78 -11.42 17.47
C GLU A 145 -3.04 -10.63 16.40
N ARG A 146 -1.72 -10.69 16.52
CA ARG A 146 -0.75 -10.00 15.67
C ARG A 146 -0.41 -10.90 14.50
N GLU A 147 -1.12 -10.77 13.40
CA GLU A 147 -0.66 -11.33 12.14
C GLU A 147 -0.28 -10.20 11.19
N HIS A 148 0.97 -10.21 10.74
CA HIS A 148 1.40 -9.43 9.59
C HIS A 148 0.67 -10.01 8.38
N ASN A 149 -0.42 -9.38 7.98
CA ASN A 149 -1.20 -9.82 6.82
C ASN A 149 -0.44 -9.50 5.52
N PHE A 150 0.61 -10.30 5.23
CA PHE A 150 1.02 -10.51 3.88
C PHE A 150 0.10 -11.55 3.26
N TYR A 151 -0.71 -11.15 2.30
CA TYR A 151 -1.49 -12.11 1.54
C TYR A 151 -0.54 -12.90 0.65
N GLU A 152 -0.26 -14.15 1.03
CA GLU A 152 0.38 -15.10 0.13
C GLU A 152 -0.64 -15.49 -0.94
N ILE A 153 -0.46 -14.95 -2.15
CA ILE A 153 -1.27 -15.34 -3.30
C ILE A 153 -0.86 -16.74 -3.72
N PRO A 154 -1.77 -17.74 -3.72
CA PRO A 154 -1.43 -19.09 -4.15
C PRO A 154 -0.89 -19.06 -5.59
N GLN A 155 0.31 -19.56 -5.79
CA GLN A 155 0.87 -19.78 -7.13
C GLN A 155 -0.02 -20.79 -7.85
N LYS A 156 -0.64 -20.41 -8.97
CA LYS A 156 -1.37 -21.36 -9.82
C LYS A 156 -0.43 -22.52 -10.16
N ARG A 157 -0.75 -23.73 -9.68
CA ARG A 157 -0.06 -24.95 -10.12
C ARG A 157 -0.17 -24.99 -11.64
N LYS A 158 0.98 -24.96 -12.31
CA LYS A 158 1.04 -25.31 -13.73
C LYS A 158 0.63 -26.78 -13.81
N GLU A 159 -0.61 -27.02 -14.22
CA GLU A 159 -1.02 -28.37 -14.60
C GLU A 159 -0.12 -28.77 -15.78
N ARG A 160 0.68 -29.78 -15.53
CA ARG A 160 1.40 -30.47 -16.61
C ARG A 160 0.36 -31.23 -17.41
N ILE A 161 0.17 -30.83 -18.63
CA ILE A 161 -0.47 -31.63 -19.64
C ILE A 161 0.51 -32.75 -20.06
#